data_e86d6c4ae6399b225b84712622627703
#
_entry.id   e86d6c4ae6399b225b84712622627703
#
_cell.length_a   1.000
_cell.length_b   1.000
_cell.length_c   1.000
_cell.angle_alpha   90.00
_cell.angle_beta   90.00
_cell.angle_gamma   90.00
#
_symmetry.space_group_name_H-M   'P 1'
#
loop_
_entity.id
_entity.type
_entity.pdbx_description
1 polymer ?
#
loop_
_entity_poly.entity_id
_entity_poly.type
_entity_poly.pdbx_seq_one_letter_code
_entity_poly.pdbx_strand_id
1 'polypeptide(L)'
;MGQLRENLLEELNSKNMLETIGTFNHLFRYSGTKEGETAVSYLEEKLSEYGIPFEHCEYDGFFSIPVRAFAKVDGVEYPLVGDVYSVEADGLQGTLYYDSLSKEKGLTKNQEKARFESFRDKIVLTWESKGVFVRRAMEAGAKAVLHICATKGDYIHHSNIGTIWGTPDFDEAAYMKFLPSAGIRRADGEALIEKMAAGEMDAEVTIEMETKIRRSSMVAVDIKGKSDSFVLVSGHYDSWYEGITDNAVSDAILLEYARVLYAHRSELKRGVRIAWWSGHSDGRFSGSTWYCDSHYADLRKNCVAHVNLDLTGCKNSEQIVARTAGSEGISYTADLIEKYTGKRPDVYIPMIRGADQSFWGAYVPITIMLKYEPLPEKRLSDCPSGGPWWHTPKDTIDKLDEKIMMRDAKINMEMLDDIQSAKMIPVNIPVFLEDLDGRLKKTLSGLAPEFDTTEICAEWNRTKEALEKAAERAESMEDSDLFLKETVGKLLHIVYCRKAPYLHDYGDGFGIFGAIGRCKGITKENTPLDVYVMAGSEYLRMKNRLCMGLREIQEQAERI
;
A
#
# COMPACT_ATOMS: atom_id res chain seq x y z
N MET A 1 5.45 1.12 -33.12
CA MET A 1 5.07 1.61 -31.77
C MET A 1 4.08 2.80 -31.84
N GLY A 2 4.21 3.74 -32.78
CA GLY A 2 3.32 4.91 -32.82
C GLY A 2 1.83 4.60 -33.02
N GLN A 3 1.46 3.81 -34.02
CA GLN A 3 0.06 3.62 -34.41
C GLN A 3 -0.77 2.87 -33.35
N LEU A 4 -0.23 1.82 -32.75
CA LEU A 4 -0.93 1.11 -31.67
C LEU A 4 -1.23 2.05 -30.49
N ARG A 5 -0.24 2.81 -30.06
CA ARG A 5 -0.40 3.80 -28.98
C ARG A 5 -1.47 4.82 -29.28
N GLU A 6 -1.45 5.40 -30.46
CA GLU A 6 -2.47 6.37 -30.91
C GLU A 6 -3.87 5.74 -30.82
N ASN A 7 -4.04 4.54 -31.35
CA ASN A 7 -5.31 3.81 -31.28
C ASN A 7 -5.75 3.57 -29.84
N LEU A 8 -4.85 3.06 -28.97
CA LEU A 8 -5.18 2.80 -27.56
C LEU A 8 -5.63 4.06 -26.81
N LEU A 9 -5.01 5.22 -27.08
CA LEU A 9 -5.36 6.49 -26.43
C LEU A 9 -6.62 7.15 -27.01
N GLU A 10 -6.86 7.03 -28.32
CA GLU A 10 -8.01 7.64 -28.98
C GLU A 10 -9.30 6.84 -28.75
N GLU A 11 -9.21 5.53 -28.58
CA GLU A 11 -10.36 4.66 -28.33
C GLU A 11 -10.89 4.69 -26.88
N LEU A 12 -10.16 5.35 -25.96
CA LEU A 12 -10.67 5.54 -24.59
C LEU A 12 -11.93 6.41 -24.58
N ASN A 13 -13.01 5.88 -24.04
CA ASN A 13 -14.33 6.49 -24.09
C ASN A 13 -14.84 6.87 -22.69
N SER A 14 -14.89 8.18 -22.41
CA SER A 14 -15.39 8.69 -21.14
C SER A 14 -16.85 8.28 -20.82
N LYS A 15 -17.68 8.09 -21.85
CA LYS A 15 -19.09 7.70 -21.63
C LYS A 15 -19.21 6.30 -21.03
N ASN A 16 -18.38 5.35 -21.49
CA ASN A 16 -18.34 3.99 -20.92
C ASN A 16 -17.91 4.03 -19.45
N MET A 17 -16.89 4.83 -19.15
CA MET A 17 -16.41 5.01 -17.78
C MET A 17 -17.49 5.65 -16.90
N LEU A 18 -18.15 6.71 -17.37
CA LEU A 18 -19.23 7.38 -16.63
C LEU A 18 -20.46 6.47 -16.41
N GLU A 19 -20.77 5.56 -17.33
CA GLU A 19 -21.83 4.55 -17.16
C GLU A 19 -21.49 3.61 -15.99
N THR A 20 -20.26 3.09 -15.94
CA THR A 20 -19.78 2.24 -14.83
C THR A 20 -19.82 2.98 -13.50
N ILE A 21 -19.27 4.22 -13.45
CA ILE A 21 -19.29 5.05 -12.25
C ILE A 21 -20.72 5.33 -11.80
N GLY A 22 -21.63 5.61 -12.73
CA GLY A 22 -23.06 5.83 -12.45
C GLY A 22 -23.73 4.62 -11.81
N THR A 23 -23.35 3.40 -12.22
CA THR A 23 -23.83 2.17 -11.59
C THR A 23 -23.28 2.01 -10.18
N PHE A 24 -22.01 2.30 -9.99
CA PHE A 24 -21.35 2.17 -8.68
C PHE A 24 -21.74 3.26 -7.68
N ASN A 25 -22.22 4.40 -8.14
CA ASN A 25 -22.59 5.57 -7.33
C ASN A 25 -23.64 5.30 -6.24
N HIS A 26 -24.36 4.18 -6.30
CA HIS A 26 -25.40 3.84 -5.33
C HIS A 26 -25.10 2.55 -4.57
N LEU A 27 -23.88 2.03 -4.67
CA LEU A 27 -23.45 0.80 -4.03
C LEU A 27 -22.41 1.09 -2.94
N PHE A 28 -22.67 0.60 -1.73
CA PHE A 28 -21.66 0.49 -0.68
C PHE A 28 -20.95 -0.85 -0.88
N ARG A 29 -19.87 -0.83 -1.65
CA ARG A 29 -19.23 -2.03 -2.19
C ARG A 29 -18.33 -2.75 -1.17
N TYR A 30 -18.81 -2.94 0.07
CA TYR A 30 -18.08 -3.74 1.05
C TYR A 30 -17.90 -5.18 0.57
N SER A 31 -16.73 -5.75 0.82
CA SER A 31 -16.38 -7.08 0.36
C SER A 31 -17.24 -8.16 1.01
N GLY A 32 -17.66 -9.14 0.20
CA GLY A 32 -18.53 -10.23 0.66
C GLY A 32 -19.91 -9.78 1.13
N THR A 33 -20.39 -8.63 0.68
CA THR A 33 -21.77 -8.16 0.85
C THR A 33 -22.54 -8.26 -0.45
N LYS A 34 -23.87 -8.19 -0.36
CA LYS A 34 -24.73 -8.23 -1.57
C LYS A 34 -24.39 -7.10 -2.55
N GLU A 35 -24.08 -5.90 -2.07
CA GLU A 35 -23.75 -4.76 -2.93
C GLU A 35 -22.36 -4.91 -3.56
N GLY A 36 -21.38 -5.46 -2.80
CA GLY A 36 -20.09 -5.82 -3.37
C GLY A 36 -20.20 -6.86 -4.48
N GLU A 37 -20.98 -7.92 -4.26
CA GLU A 37 -21.25 -8.95 -5.30
C GLU A 37 -22.05 -8.39 -6.49
N THR A 38 -22.88 -7.37 -6.30
CA THR A 38 -23.55 -6.66 -7.40
C THR A 38 -22.55 -5.93 -8.29
N ALA A 39 -21.51 -5.31 -7.70
CA ALA A 39 -20.45 -4.67 -8.47
C ALA A 39 -19.64 -5.69 -9.28
N VAL A 40 -19.30 -6.85 -8.70
CA VAL A 40 -18.64 -7.96 -9.41
C VAL A 40 -19.49 -8.42 -10.59
N SER A 41 -20.79 -8.71 -10.36
CA SER A 41 -21.70 -9.15 -11.41
C SER A 41 -21.82 -8.14 -12.57
N TYR A 42 -21.81 -6.84 -12.26
CA TYR A 42 -21.80 -5.79 -13.29
C TYR A 42 -20.52 -5.83 -14.14
N LEU A 43 -19.34 -5.98 -13.50
CA LEU A 43 -18.06 -6.10 -14.24
C LEU A 43 -18.09 -7.32 -15.17
N GLU A 44 -18.57 -8.47 -14.70
CA GLU A 44 -18.68 -9.71 -15.48
C GLU A 44 -19.67 -9.58 -16.65
N GLU A 45 -20.81 -8.92 -16.43
CA GLU A 45 -21.80 -8.63 -17.47
C GLU A 45 -21.17 -7.78 -18.58
N LYS A 46 -20.48 -6.69 -18.22
CA LYS A 46 -19.80 -5.81 -19.19
C LYS A 46 -18.66 -6.52 -19.92
N LEU A 47 -17.86 -7.31 -19.25
CA LEU A 47 -16.82 -8.12 -19.91
C LEU A 47 -17.44 -9.12 -20.89
N SER A 48 -18.56 -9.76 -20.52
CA SER A 48 -19.32 -10.66 -21.41
C SER A 48 -19.89 -9.93 -22.62
N GLU A 49 -20.46 -8.73 -22.44
CA GLU A 49 -20.93 -7.86 -23.53
C GLU A 49 -19.81 -7.51 -24.52
N TYR A 50 -18.59 -7.28 -24.02
CA TYR A 50 -17.41 -7.02 -24.85
C TYR A 50 -16.80 -8.30 -25.45
N GLY A 51 -17.30 -9.47 -25.10
CA GLY A 51 -16.76 -10.76 -25.55
C GLY A 51 -15.39 -11.07 -24.97
N ILE A 52 -15.06 -10.55 -23.81
CA ILE A 52 -13.78 -10.72 -23.12
C ILE A 52 -13.88 -11.87 -22.12
N PRO A 53 -13.08 -12.93 -22.26
CA PRO A 53 -12.98 -13.98 -21.25
C PRO A 53 -12.43 -13.43 -19.94
N PHE A 54 -12.98 -13.87 -18.82
CA PHE A 54 -12.55 -13.48 -17.49
C PHE A 54 -12.51 -14.68 -16.55
N GLU A 55 -11.80 -14.54 -15.47
CA GLU A 55 -11.77 -15.45 -14.34
C GLU A 55 -12.61 -14.86 -13.21
N HIS A 56 -13.63 -15.63 -12.78
CA HIS A 56 -14.35 -15.37 -11.53
C HIS A 56 -13.60 -16.04 -10.40
N CYS A 57 -13.06 -15.25 -9.47
CA CYS A 57 -12.31 -15.73 -8.33
C CYS A 57 -13.15 -15.60 -7.07
N GLU A 58 -13.30 -16.69 -6.32
CA GLU A 58 -13.97 -16.70 -5.01
C GLU A 58 -13.01 -17.13 -3.91
N TYR A 59 -13.08 -16.47 -2.77
CA TYR A 59 -12.28 -16.83 -1.59
C TYR A 59 -12.99 -16.50 -0.29
N ASP A 60 -12.58 -17.16 0.79
CA ASP A 60 -13.04 -16.84 2.13
C ASP A 60 -12.01 -15.91 2.78
N GLY A 61 -12.42 -14.66 3.07
CA GLY A 61 -11.61 -13.63 3.66
C GLY A 61 -12.03 -13.29 5.08
N PHE A 62 -11.10 -12.75 5.87
CA PHE A 62 -11.37 -12.20 7.19
C PHE A 62 -11.62 -10.70 7.06
N PHE A 63 -12.87 -10.29 7.21
CA PHE A 63 -13.33 -8.91 7.00
C PHE A 63 -13.80 -8.28 8.29
N SER A 64 -13.63 -6.96 8.40
CA SER A 64 -14.07 -6.17 9.55
C SER A 64 -14.69 -4.85 9.09
N ILE A 65 -16.00 -4.72 9.30
CA ILE A 65 -16.78 -3.55 8.91
C ILE A 65 -17.22 -2.78 10.16
N PRO A 66 -16.86 -1.50 10.33
CA PRO A 66 -17.39 -0.66 11.38
C PRO A 66 -18.88 -0.42 11.20
N VAL A 67 -19.67 -0.62 12.26
CA VAL A 67 -21.13 -0.44 12.25
C VAL A 67 -21.52 0.88 12.89
N ARG A 68 -21.08 1.11 14.12
CA ARG A 68 -21.35 2.33 14.89
C ARG A 68 -20.26 2.57 15.92
N ALA A 69 -19.87 3.83 16.12
CA ALA A 69 -18.99 4.19 17.23
C ALA A 69 -19.26 5.60 17.74
N PHE A 70 -19.15 5.79 19.06
CA PHE A 70 -19.22 7.08 19.72
C PHE A 70 -18.51 7.04 21.08
N ALA A 71 -18.14 8.22 21.59
CA ALA A 71 -17.69 8.39 22.96
C ALA A 71 -18.58 9.38 23.69
N LYS A 72 -18.85 9.14 24.98
CA LYS A 72 -19.50 10.13 25.88
C LYS A 72 -18.46 10.64 26.86
N VAL A 73 -18.31 11.96 26.94
CA VAL A 73 -17.41 12.65 27.89
C VAL A 73 -18.18 13.80 28.51
N ASP A 74 -18.28 13.81 29.82
CA ASP A 74 -19.10 14.80 30.57
C ASP A 74 -20.54 14.92 30.06
N GLY A 75 -21.16 13.81 29.67
CA GLY A 75 -22.53 13.77 29.16
C GLY A 75 -22.69 14.26 27.71
N VAL A 76 -21.62 14.67 27.04
CA VAL A 76 -21.60 15.05 25.62
C VAL A 76 -21.19 13.85 24.78
N GLU A 77 -21.94 13.56 23.71
CA GLU A 77 -21.63 12.50 22.76
C GLU A 77 -20.79 13.05 21.62
N TYR A 78 -19.69 12.35 21.34
CA TYR A 78 -18.74 12.62 20.25
C TYR A 78 -18.81 11.48 19.23
N PRO A 79 -19.14 11.75 17.96
CA PRO A 79 -19.12 10.74 16.92
C PRO A 79 -17.70 10.18 16.71
N LEU A 80 -17.62 8.87 16.53
CA LEU A 80 -16.39 8.15 16.21
C LEU A 80 -16.59 7.31 14.93
N VAL A 81 -15.48 6.87 14.36
CA VAL A 81 -15.45 5.82 13.34
C VAL A 81 -14.51 4.72 13.83
N GLY A 82 -15.03 3.50 14.02
CA GLY A 82 -14.25 2.35 14.46
C GLY A 82 -13.16 1.99 13.44
N ASP A 83 -11.97 1.65 13.92
CA ASP A 83 -10.92 1.15 13.06
C ASP A 83 -11.22 -0.28 12.60
N VAL A 84 -10.95 -0.59 11.35
CA VAL A 84 -11.04 -1.97 10.84
C VAL A 84 -10.17 -2.89 11.69
N TYR A 85 -10.75 -3.98 12.17
CA TYR A 85 -10.21 -4.93 13.16
C TYR A 85 -10.12 -4.39 14.60
N SER A 86 -10.76 -3.27 14.91
CA SER A 86 -10.99 -2.88 16.30
C SER A 86 -11.75 -3.98 17.06
N VAL A 87 -11.44 -4.13 18.34
CA VAL A 87 -12.29 -4.89 19.26
C VAL A 87 -13.54 -4.06 19.57
N GLU A 88 -14.67 -4.74 19.72
CA GLU A 88 -15.93 -4.12 20.15
C GLU A 88 -15.86 -3.61 21.60
N ALA A 89 -16.59 -2.55 21.87
CA ALA A 89 -16.78 -1.98 23.21
C ALA A 89 -18.23 -1.58 23.39
N ASP A 90 -18.82 -1.94 24.51
CA ASP A 90 -20.19 -1.56 24.90
C ASP A 90 -20.14 -0.78 26.21
N GLY A 91 -20.16 0.55 26.11
CA GLY A 91 -20.09 1.43 27.27
C GLY A 91 -18.80 1.29 28.08
N LEU A 92 -17.66 1.06 27.45
CA LEU A 92 -16.36 0.91 28.10
C LEU A 92 -15.96 2.19 28.81
N GLN A 93 -15.89 2.15 30.14
CA GLN A 93 -15.55 3.31 30.97
C GLN A 93 -14.07 3.37 31.32
N GLY A 94 -13.53 4.59 31.34
CA GLY A 94 -12.15 4.84 31.76
C GLY A 94 -11.82 6.33 31.78
N THR A 95 -10.75 6.67 32.49
CA THR A 95 -10.21 8.03 32.49
C THR A 95 -9.59 8.33 31.14
N LEU A 96 -9.97 9.45 30.52
CA LEU A 96 -9.38 9.93 29.28
C LEU A 96 -7.97 10.47 29.55
N TYR A 97 -7.02 10.07 28.73
CA TYR A 97 -5.61 10.46 28.85
C TYR A 97 -5.08 10.96 27.50
N TYR A 98 -4.59 12.20 27.45
CA TYR A 98 -3.98 12.73 26.24
C TYR A 98 -2.51 12.35 26.16
N ASP A 99 -2.14 11.66 25.08
CA ASP A 99 -0.77 11.33 24.72
C ASP A 99 -0.05 12.56 24.12
N SER A 100 0.49 13.41 24.98
CA SER A 100 1.16 14.67 24.61
C SER A 100 2.42 14.45 23.77
N LEU A 101 3.01 13.25 23.81
CA LEU A 101 4.23 12.88 23.05
C LEU A 101 3.93 12.31 21.66
N SER A 102 2.65 12.19 21.27
CA SER A 102 2.24 11.58 19.99
C SER A 102 2.76 12.29 18.73
N LYS A 103 3.10 13.58 18.83
CA LYS A 103 3.71 14.35 17.73
C LYS A 103 5.23 14.49 17.82
N GLU A 104 5.83 14.04 18.91
CA GLU A 104 7.27 14.16 19.13
C GLU A 104 8.04 13.13 18.30
N LYS A 105 9.15 13.58 17.69
CA LYS A 105 10.04 12.71 16.90
C LYS A 105 11.35 12.48 17.67
N GLY A 106 11.89 11.28 17.52
CA GLY A 106 13.21 10.97 18.06
C GLY A 106 13.24 10.71 19.58
N LEU A 107 12.13 10.24 20.16
CA LEU A 107 12.09 9.80 21.54
C LEU A 107 13.14 8.72 21.80
N THR A 108 13.85 8.83 22.93
CA THR A 108 14.72 7.77 23.42
C THR A 108 13.90 6.53 23.83
N LYS A 109 14.54 5.36 23.90
CA LYS A 109 13.86 4.13 24.33
C LYS A 109 13.24 4.23 25.71
N ASN A 110 13.88 4.96 26.64
CA ASN A 110 13.35 5.19 27.98
C ASN A 110 12.11 6.12 27.94
N GLN A 111 12.13 7.17 27.11
CA GLN A 111 10.97 8.04 26.93
C GLN A 111 9.81 7.29 26.29
N GLU A 112 10.06 6.48 25.25
CA GLU A 112 9.03 5.61 24.68
C GLU A 112 8.43 4.67 25.72
N LYS A 113 9.26 4.01 26.53
CA LYS A 113 8.81 3.10 27.58
C LYS A 113 7.92 3.84 28.59
N ALA A 114 8.37 4.96 29.14
CA ALA A 114 7.60 5.77 30.07
C ALA A 114 6.27 6.27 29.46
N ARG A 115 6.28 6.68 28.17
CA ARG A 115 5.08 7.07 27.43
C ARG A 115 4.03 5.96 27.44
N PHE A 116 4.41 4.74 27.05
CA PHE A 116 3.47 3.61 27.01
C PHE A 116 3.04 3.14 28.40
N GLU A 117 3.92 3.18 29.41
CA GLU A 117 3.58 2.85 30.80
C GLU A 117 2.47 3.77 31.36
N SER A 118 2.40 5.04 30.91
CA SER A 118 1.34 5.98 31.32
C SER A 118 -0.05 5.67 30.76
N PHE A 119 -0.16 4.78 29.78
CA PHE A 119 -1.44 4.39 29.16
C PHE A 119 -2.23 3.36 29.96
N ARG A 120 -1.63 2.76 30.98
CA ARG A 120 -2.26 1.72 31.79
C ARG A 120 -3.59 2.17 32.37
N ASP A 121 -4.64 1.36 32.13
CA ASP A 121 -6.02 1.57 32.58
C ASP A 121 -6.71 2.85 32.03
N LYS A 122 -6.13 3.49 31.00
CA LYS A 122 -6.63 4.73 30.40
C LYS A 122 -7.30 4.50 29.04
N ILE A 123 -8.21 5.40 28.66
CA ILE A 123 -8.66 5.62 27.29
C ILE A 123 -7.73 6.68 26.70
N VAL A 124 -6.91 6.28 25.74
CA VAL A 124 -5.81 7.11 25.22
C VAL A 124 -6.28 7.95 24.05
N LEU A 125 -6.28 9.27 24.18
CA LEU A 125 -6.48 10.23 23.09
C LEU A 125 -5.12 10.58 22.48
N THR A 126 -4.92 10.34 21.19
CA THR A 126 -3.61 10.43 20.53
C THR A 126 -3.71 10.90 19.09
N TRP A 127 -2.60 11.28 18.47
CA TRP A 127 -2.49 11.54 17.01
C TRP A 127 -1.99 10.32 16.22
N GLU A 128 -1.72 9.21 16.88
CA GLU A 128 -1.21 7.99 16.26
C GLU A 128 -2.35 7.02 15.90
N SER A 129 -2.45 6.64 14.63
CA SER A 129 -3.54 5.79 14.11
C SER A 129 -3.09 4.41 13.60
N LYS A 130 -1.79 4.07 13.74
CA LYS A 130 -1.25 2.82 13.17
C LYS A 130 -1.50 1.62 14.06
N GLY A 131 -1.80 0.47 13.48
CA GLY A 131 -2.01 -0.80 14.21
C GLY A 131 -0.85 -1.19 15.13
N VAL A 132 0.40 -0.89 14.76
CA VAL A 132 1.57 -1.10 15.64
C VAL A 132 1.47 -0.29 16.93
N PHE A 133 0.98 0.96 16.85
CA PHE A 133 0.78 1.78 18.04
C PHE A 133 -0.36 1.22 18.91
N VAL A 134 -1.49 0.88 18.28
CA VAL A 134 -2.67 0.32 18.98
C VAL A 134 -2.30 -0.97 19.73
N ARG A 135 -1.53 -1.86 19.09
CA ARG A 135 -1.03 -3.08 19.75
C ARG A 135 -0.09 -2.79 20.92
N ARG A 136 0.85 -1.85 20.77
CA ARG A 136 1.72 -1.45 21.87
C ARG A 136 0.97 -0.82 23.03
N ALA A 137 -0.08 -0.04 22.74
CA ALA A 137 -0.95 0.52 23.76
C ALA A 137 -1.72 -0.59 24.51
N MET A 138 -2.20 -1.61 23.79
CA MET A 138 -2.79 -2.82 24.39
C MET A 138 -1.81 -3.55 25.30
N GLU A 139 -0.58 -3.81 24.82
CA GLU A 139 0.48 -4.47 25.59
C GLU A 139 0.84 -3.68 26.87
N ALA A 140 0.73 -2.36 26.83
CA ALA A 140 0.95 -1.48 27.98
C ALA A 140 -0.25 -1.44 28.95
N GLY A 141 -1.39 -2.03 28.59
CA GLY A 141 -2.59 -2.10 29.43
C GLY A 141 -3.55 -0.92 29.25
N ALA A 142 -3.51 -0.21 28.12
CA ALA A 142 -4.55 0.75 27.78
C ALA A 142 -5.93 0.07 27.63
N LYS A 143 -7.02 0.80 27.90
CA LYS A 143 -8.39 0.31 27.72
C LYS A 143 -8.91 0.50 26.31
N ALA A 144 -8.65 1.66 25.70
CA ALA A 144 -9.03 2.01 24.33
C ALA A 144 -8.07 3.05 23.76
N VAL A 145 -8.08 3.20 22.43
CA VAL A 145 -7.37 4.26 21.70
C VAL A 145 -8.38 5.07 20.89
N LEU A 146 -8.36 6.38 21.06
CA LEU A 146 -9.08 7.34 20.23
C LEU A 146 -8.06 8.19 19.46
N HIS A 147 -7.95 7.98 18.15
CA HIS A 147 -6.98 8.75 17.37
C HIS A 147 -7.63 9.96 16.69
N ILE A 148 -6.98 11.11 16.83
CA ILE A 148 -7.45 12.37 16.28
C ILE A 148 -7.13 12.41 14.79
N CYS A 149 -8.16 12.60 13.95
CA CYS A 149 -7.98 12.75 12.52
C CYS A 149 -7.13 13.97 12.18
N ALA A 150 -6.14 13.80 11.30
CA ALA A 150 -5.23 14.88 10.94
C ALA A 150 -5.89 15.96 10.07
N THR A 151 -6.89 15.57 9.27
CA THR A 151 -7.60 16.46 8.33
C THR A 151 -8.48 17.46 9.07
N LYS A 152 -8.37 18.74 8.71
CA LYS A 152 -9.27 19.80 9.22
C LYS A 152 -10.66 19.70 8.59
N GLY A 153 -11.66 20.16 9.33
CA GLY A 153 -13.04 20.16 8.89
C GLY A 153 -13.84 18.99 9.50
N ASP A 154 -15.00 18.74 8.92
CA ASP A 154 -15.93 17.71 9.39
C ASP A 154 -15.66 16.38 8.68
N TYR A 155 -14.53 15.76 9.04
CA TYR A 155 -14.06 14.49 8.49
C TYR A 155 -13.57 13.56 9.60
N ILE A 156 -14.01 12.31 9.55
CA ILE A 156 -13.43 11.19 10.31
C ILE A 156 -13.16 10.11 9.28
N HIS A 157 -11.88 9.86 8.99
CA HIS A 157 -11.50 8.89 7.98
C HIS A 157 -11.52 7.48 8.55
N HIS A 158 -12.07 6.51 7.81
CA HIS A 158 -11.84 5.11 8.13
C HIS A 158 -10.34 4.79 8.12
N SER A 159 -9.91 4.04 9.13
CA SER A 159 -8.54 3.56 9.28
C SER A 159 -8.54 2.04 9.47
N ASN A 160 -7.41 1.43 9.19
CA ASN A 160 -7.24 -0.02 9.30
C ASN A 160 -6.00 -0.33 10.15
N ILE A 161 -6.18 -1.08 11.23
CA ILE A 161 -5.12 -1.46 12.17
C ILE A 161 -4.60 -2.88 11.97
N GLY A 162 -5.19 -3.63 11.03
CA GLY A 162 -4.80 -5.02 10.71
C GLY A 162 -3.42 -5.15 10.07
N THR A 163 -3.00 -6.40 9.91
CA THR A 163 -1.80 -6.75 9.12
C THR A 163 -2.01 -6.46 7.64
N ILE A 164 -0.94 -6.20 6.88
CA ILE A 164 -1.04 -5.72 5.49
C ILE A 164 -1.56 -6.79 4.53
N TRP A 165 -1.32 -8.06 4.79
CA TRP A 165 -1.54 -9.14 3.83
C TRP A 165 -2.88 -9.86 4.04
N GLY A 166 -3.94 -9.12 4.38
CA GLY A 166 -5.31 -9.63 4.39
C GLY A 166 -5.57 -10.70 5.45
N THR A 167 -6.20 -11.79 5.04
CA THR A 167 -6.53 -12.91 5.93
C THR A 167 -5.25 -13.50 6.54
N PRO A 168 -5.11 -13.43 7.89
CA PRO A 168 -3.87 -13.81 8.55
C PRO A 168 -3.65 -15.33 8.54
N ASP A 169 -2.39 -15.76 8.46
CA ASP A 169 -1.97 -17.11 8.82
C ASP A 169 -1.97 -17.32 10.35
N PHE A 170 -1.62 -18.52 10.83
CA PHE A 170 -1.61 -18.82 12.28
C PHE A 170 -0.61 -17.94 13.06
N ASP A 171 0.53 -17.61 12.48
CA ASP A 171 1.53 -16.75 13.11
C ASP A 171 1.06 -15.31 13.11
N GLU A 172 0.49 -14.84 12.01
CA GLU A 172 -0.05 -13.49 11.86
C GLU A 172 -1.27 -13.23 12.75
N ALA A 173 -2.11 -14.24 12.97
CA ALA A 173 -3.27 -14.16 13.86
C ALA A 173 -2.89 -13.71 15.28
N ALA A 174 -1.68 -14.02 15.74
CA ALA A 174 -1.16 -13.54 17.01
C ALA A 174 -0.93 -12.01 17.03
N TYR A 175 -0.70 -11.41 15.87
CA TYR A 175 -0.53 -9.95 15.69
C TYR A 175 -1.85 -9.21 15.46
N MET A 176 -2.94 -9.92 15.19
CA MET A 176 -4.29 -9.37 15.02
C MET A 176 -5.04 -9.16 16.36
N LYS A 177 -4.30 -9.13 17.46
CA LYS A 177 -4.85 -8.81 18.78
C LYS A 177 -4.73 -7.30 19.00
N PHE A 178 -5.89 -6.67 19.17
CA PHE A 178 -6.00 -5.24 19.39
C PHE A 178 -6.90 -4.95 20.58
N LEU A 179 -7.04 -3.68 20.93
CA LEU A 179 -8.04 -3.16 21.87
C LEU A 179 -9.06 -2.31 21.10
N PRO A 180 -10.14 -1.85 21.73
CA PRO A 180 -11.08 -0.90 21.13
C PRO A 180 -10.35 0.34 20.61
N SER A 181 -10.49 0.63 19.31
CA SER A 181 -9.80 1.73 18.63
C SER A 181 -10.72 2.41 17.62
N ALA A 182 -10.73 3.74 17.61
CA ALA A 182 -11.56 4.54 16.72
C ALA A 182 -10.96 5.91 16.42
N GLY A 183 -11.31 6.46 15.25
CA GLY A 183 -11.03 7.83 14.87
C GLY A 183 -12.03 8.81 15.47
N ILE A 184 -11.56 9.97 15.92
CA ILE A 184 -12.36 11.11 16.34
C ILE A 184 -12.08 12.32 15.46
N ARG A 185 -13.09 13.14 15.18
CA ARG A 185 -12.93 14.37 14.41
C ARG A 185 -11.90 15.30 15.07
N ARG A 186 -11.09 15.96 14.24
CA ARG A 186 -10.01 16.82 14.72
C ARG A 186 -10.46 17.88 15.70
N ALA A 187 -11.53 18.61 15.37
CA ALA A 187 -12.05 19.67 16.23
C ALA A 187 -12.51 19.16 17.59
N ASP A 188 -13.12 17.96 17.63
CA ASP A 188 -13.58 17.34 18.88
C ASP A 188 -12.39 16.87 19.73
N GLY A 189 -11.38 16.25 19.10
CA GLY A 189 -10.16 15.86 19.80
C GLY A 189 -9.38 17.05 20.38
N GLU A 190 -9.24 18.14 19.62
CA GLU A 190 -8.61 19.37 20.08
C GLU A 190 -9.40 20.00 21.25
N ALA A 191 -10.74 20.03 21.17
CA ALA A 191 -11.59 20.53 22.26
C ALA A 191 -11.49 19.67 23.53
N LEU A 192 -11.38 18.35 23.39
CA LEU A 192 -11.15 17.45 24.54
C LEU A 192 -9.80 17.71 25.20
N ILE A 193 -8.73 17.92 24.42
CA ILE A 193 -7.39 18.27 24.94
C ILE A 193 -7.46 19.56 25.77
N GLU A 194 -8.15 20.60 25.26
CA GLU A 194 -8.32 21.87 25.99
C GLU A 194 -9.08 21.68 27.31
N LYS A 195 -10.17 20.90 27.31
CA LYS A 195 -10.93 20.59 28.52
C LYS A 195 -10.11 19.80 29.55
N MET A 196 -9.31 18.84 29.12
CA MET A 196 -8.43 18.04 29.98
C MET A 196 -7.36 18.88 30.69
N ALA A 197 -7.02 20.06 30.17
CA ALA A 197 -6.12 20.99 30.88
C ALA A 197 -6.73 21.54 32.19
N ALA A 198 -8.03 21.46 32.38
CA ALA A 198 -8.73 21.88 33.60
C ALA A 198 -8.88 20.77 34.65
N GLY A 199 -8.61 19.50 34.28
CA GLY A 199 -8.70 18.35 35.19
C GLY A 199 -8.89 17.01 34.49
N GLU A 200 -8.91 15.94 35.29
CA GLU A 200 -9.19 14.60 34.77
C GLU A 200 -10.65 14.50 34.30
N MET A 201 -10.84 13.74 33.22
CA MET A 201 -12.16 13.49 32.63
C MET A 201 -12.35 12.00 32.44
N ASP A 202 -13.54 11.51 32.69
CA ASP A 202 -13.92 10.14 32.36
C ASP A 202 -14.66 10.09 31.02
N ALA A 203 -14.45 9.01 30.29
CA ALA A 203 -15.09 8.73 29.03
C ALA A 203 -15.76 7.36 29.05
N GLU A 204 -16.85 7.25 28.31
CA GLU A 204 -17.52 5.99 27.97
C GLU A 204 -17.43 5.80 26.46
N VAL A 205 -16.90 4.67 26.00
CA VAL A 205 -16.68 4.36 24.57
C VAL A 205 -17.54 3.19 24.15
N THR A 206 -18.27 3.35 23.05
CA THR A 206 -19.01 2.28 22.36
C THR A 206 -18.48 2.15 20.94
N ILE A 207 -18.14 0.93 20.53
CA ILE A 207 -17.68 0.58 19.19
C ILE A 207 -18.33 -0.75 18.81
N GLU A 208 -19.15 -0.74 17.77
CA GLU A 208 -19.79 -1.91 17.19
C GLU A 208 -19.12 -2.26 15.87
N MET A 209 -18.70 -3.51 15.72
CA MET A 209 -17.99 -4.02 14.55
C MET A 209 -18.66 -5.27 14.01
N GLU A 210 -18.60 -5.50 12.72
CA GLU A 210 -18.95 -6.78 12.13
C GLU A 210 -17.70 -7.46 11.58
N THR A 211 -16.95 -8.14 12.46
CA THR A 211 -15.71 -8.83 12.12
C THR A 211 -15.94 -10.34 12.01
N LYS A 212 -15.78 -10.89 10.80
CA LYS A 212 -16.04 -12.31 10.53
C LYS A 212 -15.42 -12.80 9.22
N ILE A 213 -15.35 -14.11 9.04
CA ILE A 213 -15.09 -14.72 7.73
C ILE A 213 -16.32 -14.51 6.84
N ARG A 214 -16.08 -14.06 5.60
CA ARG A 214 -17.08 -13.97 4.54
C ARG A 214 -16.52 -14.53 3.24
N ARG A 215 -17.42 -15.07 2.42
CA ARG A 215 -17.13 -15.35 1.02
C ARG A 215 -17.16 -14.04 0.25
N SER A 216 -16.16 -13.78 -0.57
CA SER A 216 -16.10 -12.62 -1.45
C SER A 216 -15.59 -13.03 -2.83
N SER A 217 -16.06 -12.33 -3.85
CA SER A 217 -15.68 -12.55 -5.24
C SER A 217 -14.83 -11.41 -5.77
N MET A 218 -14.05 -11.68 -6.81
CA MET A 218 -13.33 -10.69 -7.59
C MET A 218 -13.14 -11.18 -9.02
N VAL A 219 -12.79 -10.28 -9.93
CA VAL A 219 -12.66 -10.56 -11.37
C VAL A 219 -11.24 -10.32 -11.84
N ALA A 220 -10.74 -11.20 -12.69
CA ALA A 220 -9.49 -11.01 -13.41
C ALA A 220 -9.65 -11.31 -14.90
N VAL A 221 -8.95 -10.54 -15.74
CA VAL A 221 -8.90 -10.70 -17.20
C VAL A 221 -7.46 -10.94 -17.61
N ASP A 222 -7.21 -11.95 -18.45
CA ASP A 222 -5.90 -12.27 -18.99
C ASP A 222 -5.86 -12.04 -20.51
N ILE A 223 -5.40 -10.87 -20.94
CA ILE A 223 -5.26 -10.50 -22.35
C ILE A 223 -3.88 -10.94 -22.81
N LYS A 224 -3.82 -12.06 -23.53
CA LYS A 224 -2.57 -12.63 -24.02
C LYS A 224 -1.89 -11.75 -25.06
N GLY A 225 -0.55 -11.61 -24.93
CA GLY A 225 0.32 -11.03 -25.94
C GLY A 225 1.06 -12.12 -26.74
N LYS A 226 2.12 -11.72 -27.43
CA LYS A 226 2.99 -12.62 -28.22
C LYS A 226 3.98 -13.40 -27.36
N SER A 227 4.27 -12.93 -26.13
CA SER A 227 5.11 -13.63 -25.14
C SER A 227 4.26 -14.12 -23.97
N ASP A 228 4.82 -15.04 -23.18
CA ASP A 228 4.20 -15.49 -21.92
C ASP A 228 4.27 -14.42 -20.81
N SER A 229 5.20 -13.46 -20.91
CA SER A 229 5.32 -12.36 -19.95
C SER A 229 4.11 -11.44 -20.03
N PHE A 230 3.71 -10.91 -18.88
CA PHE A 230 2.58 -9.97 -18.80
C PHE A 230 2.84 -8.83 -17.80
N VAL A 231 2.13 -7.73 -18.05
CA VAL A 231 1.98 -6.60 -17.12
C VAL A 231 0.68 -6.80 -16.33
N LEU A 232 0.76 -6.81 -15.01
CA LEU A 232 -0.43 -6.76 -14.16
C LEU A 232 -0.85 -5.31 -13.98
N VAL A 233 -2.11 -5.00 -14.26
CA VAL A 233 -2.72 -3.72 -13.92
C VAL A 233 -3.93 -3.99 -13.03
N SER A 234 -4.07 -3.25 -11.94
CA SER A 234 -5.08 -3.55 -10.94
C SER A 234 -5.65 -2.31 -10.26
N GLY A 235 -6.79 -2.48 -9.66
CA GLY A 235 -7.43 -1.57 -8.73
C GLY A 235 -8.32 -2.38 -7.79
N HIS A 236 -8.88 -1.76 -6.76
CA HIS A 236 -9.83 -2.43 -5.88
C HIS A 236 -11.25 -1.94 -6.13
N TYR A 237 -12.22 -2.85 -6.18
CA TYR A 237 -13.61 -2.47 -6.41
C TYR A 237 -14.37 -2.19 -5.11
N ASP A 238 -13.92 -2.73 -3.99
CA ASP A 238 -14.54 -2.46 -2.70
C ASP A 238 -14.34 -1.01 -2.27
N SER A 239 -15.24 -0.50 -1.45
CA SER A 239 -15.23 0.89 -1.06
C SER A 239 -15.73 1.12 0.37
N TRP A 240 -15.33 2.25 0.94
CA TRP A 240 -16.04 2.87 2.05
C TRP A 240 -17.18 3.72 1.49
N TYR A 241 -18.43 3.42 1.89
CA TYR A 241 -19.61 4.10 1.39
C TYR A 241 -19.72 4.02 -0.14
N GLU A 242 -20.08 5.12 -0.82
CA GLU A 242 -20.11 5.17 -2.28
C GLU A 242 -18.71 5.08 -2.90
N GLY A 243 -17.71 5.68 -2.27
CA GLY A 243 -16.30 5.59 -2.69
C GLY A 243 -16.09 5.86 -4.17
N ILE A 244 -16.56 7.02 -4.66
CA ILE A 244 -16.52 7.33 -6.09
C ILE A 244 -15.09 7.53 -6.54
N THR A 245 -14.31 8.35 -5.82
CA THR A 245 -12.90 8.55 -6.15
C THR A 245 -12.01 7.45 -5.60
N ASP A 246 -12.50 6.71 -4.61
CA ASP A 246 -11.84 5.59 -3.96
C ASP A 246 -12.76 4.35 -3.89
N ASN A 247 -12.89 3.55 -4.97
CA ASN A 247 -12.04 3.52 -6.17
C ASN A 247 -12.87 3.33 -7.46
N ALA A 248 -14.20 3.67 -7.49
CA ALA A 248 -15.09 3.43 -8.63
C ALA A 248 -14.57 4.02 -9.96
N VAL A 249 -13.88 5.15 -9.91
CA VAL A 249 -13.29 5.77 -11.12
C VAL A 249 -12.19 4.90 -11.69
N SER A 250 -11.30 4.37 -10.85
CA SER A 250 -10.24 3.46 -11.32
C SER A 250 -10.81 2.15 -11.88
N ASP A 251 -11.88 1.63 -11.27
CA ASP A 251 -12.57 0.43 -11.76
C ASP A 251 -13.15 0.63 -13.16
N ALA A 252 -13.75 1.78 -13.39
CA ALA A 252 -14.28 2.15 -14.69
C ALA A 252 -13.19 2.32 -15.75
N ILE A 253 -12.04 2.89 -15.38
CA ILE A 253 -10.87 3.00 -16.25
C ILE A 253 -10.33 1.61 -16.60
N LEU A 254 -10.21 0.70 -15.62
CA LEU A 254 -9.75 -0.67 -15.84
C LEU A 254 -10.68 -1.45 -16.78
N LEU A 255 -11.99 -1.26 -16.65
CA LEU A 255 -12.96 -1.90 -17.56
C LEU A 255 -12.83 -1.39 -18.98
N GLU A 256 -12.60 -0.09 -19.16
CA GLU A 256 -12.33 0.50 -20.48
C GLU A 256 -10.99 0.03 -21.05
N TYR A 257 -9.97 -0.16 -20.21
CA TYR A 257 -8.71 -0.77 -20.63
C TYR A 257 -8.90 -2.21 -21.12
N ALA A 258 -9.72 -2.99 -20.43
CA ALA A 258 -10.03 -4.35 -20.87
C ALA A 258 -10.63 -4.34 -22.28
N ARG A 259 -11.60 -3.45 -22.55
CA ARG A 259 -12.24 -3.31 -23.86
C ARG A 259 -11.24 -2.93 -24.96
N VAL A 260 -10.45 -1.89 -24.73
CA VAL A 260 -9.52 -1.35 -25.74
C VAL A 260 -8.37 -2.33 -25.98
N LEU A 261 -7.70 -2.81 -24.93
CA LEU A 261 -6.57 -3.73 -25.06
C LEU A 261 -6.99 -5.07 -25.67
N TYR A 262 -8.18 -5.58 -25.36
CA TYR A 262 -8.65 -6.83 -25.95
C TYR A 262 -8.94 -6.70 -27.44
N ALA A 263 -9.41 -5.55 -27.92
CA ALA A 263 -9.56 -5.28 -29.34
C ALA A 263 -8.22 -5.34 -30.10
N HIS A 264 -7.14 -4.87 -29.46
CA HIS A 264 -5.79 -4.83 -30.03
C HIS A 264 -4.86 -5.96 -29.57
N ARG A 265 -5.38 -7.03 -28.95
CA ARG A 265 -4.59 -8.10 -28.30
C ARG A 265 -3.55 -8.78 -29.23
N SER A 266 -3.85 -8.87 -30.52
CA SER A 266 -2.91 -9.47 -31.49
C SER A 266 -1.64 -8.64 -31.73
N GLU A 267 -1.66 -7.36 -31.35
CA GLU A 267 -0.54 -6.44 -31.51
C GLU A 267 0.37 -6.38 -30.28
N LEU A 268 -0.15 -6.77 -29.10
CA LEU A 268 0.58 -6.72 -27.83
C LEU A 268 1.80 -7.65 -27.86
N LYS A 269 2.96 -7.15 -27.42
CA LYS A 269 4.17 -7.95 -27.24
C LYS A 269 4.06 -8.80 -25.98
N ARG A 270 3.87 -8.17 -24.81
CA ARG A 270 3.54 -8.83 -23.55
C ARG A 270 2.05 -8.80 -23.34
N GLY A 271 1.51 -9.82 -22.66
CA GLY A 271 0.12 -9.79 -22.22
C GLY A 271 -0.15 -8.66 -21.23
N VAL A 272 -1.43 -8.35 -21.03
CA VAL A 272 -1.90 -7.46 -19.96
C VAL A 272 -2.93 -8.21 -19.14
N ARG A 273 -2.68 -8.35 -17.85
CA ARG A 273 -3.63 -8.93 -16.90
C ARG A 273 -4.27 -7.81 -16.10
N ILE A 274 -5.61 -7.78 -16.06
CA ILE A 274 -6.37 -6.75 -15.36
C ILE A 274 -7.09 -7.43 -14.20
N ALA A 275 -7.04 -6.84 -13.00
CA ALA A 275 -7.70 -7.39 -11.82
C ALA A 275 -8.39 -6.31 -11.00
N TRP A 276 -9.62 -6.63 -10.53
CA TRP A 276 -10.41 -5.81 -9.62
C TRP A 276 -10.45 -6.52 -8.27
N TRP A 277 -9.62 -6.03 -7.33
CA TRP A 277 -9.47 -6.65 -6.03
C TRP A 277 -10.66 -6.39 -5.12
N SER A 278 -11.07 -7.40 -4.33
CA SER A 278 -11.91 -7.22 -3.15
C SER A 278 -11.05 -7.12 -1.89
N GLY A 279 -11.64 -6.65 -0.79
CA GLY A 279 -10.99 -6.68 0.52
C GLY A 279 -9.78 -5.78 0.67
N HIS A 280 -9.67 -4.73 -0.12
CA HIS A 280 -8.65 -3.70 0.06
C HIS A 280 -8.90 -2.94 1.36
N SER A 281 -10.12 -2.44 1.52
CA SER A 281 -10.53 -1.55 2.60
C SER A 281 -10.84 -2.31 3.89
N ASP A 282 -11.80 -3.21 3.84
CA ASP A 282 -12.37 -3.93 4.98
C ASP A 282 -11.71 -5.29 5.28
N GLY A 283 -10.87 -5.77 4.36
CA GLY A 283 -10.11 -7.02 4.45
C GLY A 283 -8.58 -6.84 4.46
N ARG A 284 -8.09 -5.61 4.47
CA ARG A 284 -6.66 -5.26 4.45
C ARG A 284 -5.89 -6.00 3.36
N PHE A 285 -6.32 -5.83 2.10
CA PHE A 285 -5.75 -6.42 0.90
C PHE A 285 -5.98 -7.94 0.75
N SER A 286 -7.05 -8.46 1.33
CA SER A 286 -7.28 -9.92 1.35
C SER A 286 -7.44 -10.53 -0.05
N GLY A 287 -8.09 -9.86 -0.99
CA GLY A 287 -8.29 -10.38 -2.36
C GLY A 287 -7.00 -10.44 -3.16
N SER A 288 -6.24 -9.34 -3.19
CA SER A 288 -4.95 -9.31 -3.91
C SER A 288 -3.93 -10.27 -3.30
N THR A 289 -3.93 -10.44 -1.96
CA THR A 289 -3.10 -11.42 -1.27
C THR A 289 -3.49 -12.83 -1.67
N TRP A 290 -4.78 -13.17 -1.61
CA TRP A 290 -5.27 -14.47 -2.04
C TRP A 290 -4.91 -14.76 -3.51
N TYR A 291 -5.04 -13.76 -4.38
CA TYR A 291 -4.66 -13.90 -5.78
C TYR A 291 -3.16 -14.15 -5.94
N CYS A 292 -2.32 -13.41 -5.21
CA CYS A 292 -0.89 -13.62 -5.22
C CYS A 292 -0.51 -15.04 -4.78
N ASP A 293 -1.14 -15.56 -3.73
CA ASP A 293 -0.88 -16.89 -3.20
C ASP A 293 -1.37 -17.99 -4.14
N SER A 294 -2.57 -17.83 -4.69
CA SER A 294 -3.20 -18.81 -5.58
C SER A 294 -2.52 -18.90 -6.95
N HIS A 295 -1.97 -17.79 -7.44
CA HIS A 295 -1.33 -17.67 -8.75
C HIS A 295 0.19 -17.48 -8.65
N TYR A 296 0.78 -17.78 -7.50
CA TYR A 296 2.19 -17.47 -7.19
C TYR A 296 3.17 -17.95 -8.27
N ALA A 297 3.05 -19.19 -8.73
CA ALA A 297 3.98 -19.77 -9.71
C ALA A 297 3.96 -19.01 -11.04
N ASP A 298 2.79 -18.60 -11.51
CA ASP A 298 2.64 -17.83 -12.76
C ASP A 298 3.13 -16.38 -12.59
N LEU A 299 2.73 -15.71 -11.51
CA LEU A 299 3.21 -14.37 -11.16
C LEU A 299 4.75 -14.36 -11.03
N ARG A 300 5.29 -15.35 -10.34
CA ARG A 300 6.75 -15.51 -10.16
C ARG A 300 7.48 -15.73 -11.48
N LYS A 301 6.89 -16.46 -12.41
CA LYS A 301 7.49 -16.74 -13.71
C LYS A 301 7.29 -15.60 -14.69
N ASN A 302 6.07 -15.10 -14.85
CA ASN A 302 5.65 -14.35 -16.02
C ASN A 302 5.27 -12.87 -15.75
N CYS A 303 4.95 -12.47 -14.50
CA CYS A 303 4.61 -11.07 -14.20
C CYS A 303 5.87 -10.20 -14.16
N VAL A 304 5.99 -9.23 -15.07
CA VAL A 304 7.18 -8.38 -15.22
C VAL A 304 6.99 -6.94 -14.78
N ALA A 305 5.76 -6.52 -14.56
CA ALA A 305 5.43 -5.21 -14.01
C ALA A 305 4.09 -5.26 -13.29
N HIS A 306 3.91 -4.42 -12.30
CA HIS A 306 2.63 -4.23 -11.62
C HIS A 306 2.29 -2.74 -11.59
N VAL A 307 1.15 -2.37 -12.18
CA VAL A 307 0.61 -1.00 -12.18
C VAL A 307 -0.69 -1.01 -11.38
N ASN A 308 -0.74 -0.25 -10.30
CA ASN A 308 -1.95 -0.13 -9.49
C ASN A 308 -2.63 1.22 -9.73
N LEU A 309 -3.93 1.20 -10.01
CA LEU A 309 -4.77 2.39 -10.17
C LEU A 309 -5.60 2.60 -8.90
N ASP A 310 -5.43 3.77 -8.30
CA ASP A 310 -6.13 4.15 -7.08
C ASP A 310 -6.25 5.67 -7.00
N LEU A 311 -7.42 6.18 -6.61
CA LEU A 311 -7.71 7.61 -6.47
C LEU A 311 -7.60 8.42 -7.79
N THR A 312 -7.92 7.81 -8.93
CA THR A 312 -7.96 8.51 -10.22
C THR A 312 -9.18 9.43 -10.34
N GLY A 313 -9.10 10.45 -11.20
CA GLY A 313 -10.22 11.33 -11.51
C GLY A 313 -10.69 12.23 -10.38
N CYS A 314 -9.94 12.33 -9.30
CA CYS A 314 -10.28 13.16 -8.14
C CYS A 314 -10.27 14.64 -8.48
N LYS A 315 -11.35 15.32 -8.16
CA LYS A 315 -11.49 16.78 -8.31
C LYS A 315 -10.36 17.53 -7.61
N ASN A 316 -9.77 18.52 -8.29
CA ASN A 316 -8.62 19.30 -7.82
C ASN A 316 -7.30 18.52 -7.68
N SER A 317 -7.20 17.29 -8.15
CA SER A 317 -5.96 16.52 -8.16
C SER A 317 -5.10 16.87 -9.37
N GLU A 318 -4.54 18.08 -9.35
CA GLU A 318 -3.74 18.66 -10.44
C GLU A 318 -2.29 18.16 -10.39
N GLN A 319 -1.80 17.76 -9.21
CA GLN A 319 -0.46 17.22 -9.02
C GLN A 319 -0.46 15.70 -9.15
N ILE A 320 0.53 15.17 -9.87
CA ILE A 320 0.81 13.74 -9.93
C ILE A 320 2.18 13.49 -9.30
N VAL A 321 2.24 12.53 -8.38
CA VAL A 321 3.48 12.12 -7.72
C VAL A 321 3.78 10.67 -8.10
N ALA A 322 5.01 10.40 -8.51
CA ALA A 322 5.45 9.05 -8.79
C ALA A 322 5.53 8.24 -7.49
N ARG A 323 4.97 7.04 -7.50
CA ARG A 323 5.09 6.06 -6.44
C ARG A 323 5.56 4.75 -7.05
N THR A 324 6.78 4.36 -6.71
CA THR A 324 7.43 3.15 -7.22
C THR A 324 7.92 2.31 -6.04
N ALA A 325 8.21 1.04 -6.25
CA ALA A 325 8.70 0.17 -5.18
C ALA A 325 10.00 0.71 -4.57
N GLY A 326 10.94 1.11 -5.43
CA GLY A 326 12.15 1.86 -5.09
C GLY A 326 12.32 3.01 -6.09
N SER A 327 13.55 3.31 -6.44
CA SER A 327 13.87 4.31 -7.47
C SER A 327 14.02 3.73 -8.88
N GLU A 328 13.76 2.45 -9.07
CA GLU A 328 13.95 1.73 -10.33
C GLU A 328 13.11 2.31 -11.48
N GLY A 329 11.90 2.77 -11.20
CA GLY A 329 10.98 3.32 -12.20
C GLY A 329 10.91 4.84 -12.22
N ILE A 330 11.70 5.54 -11.39
CA ILE A 330 11.51 6.96 -11.11
C ILE A 330 11.80 7.87 -12.30
N SER A 331 12.86 7.59 -13.05
CA SER A 331 13.24 8.40 -14.22
C SER A 331 12.14 8.35 -15.28
N TYR A 332 11.68 7.15 -15.57
CA TYR A 332 10.61 6.90 -16.53
C TYR A 332 9.29 7.58 -16.11
N THR A 333 8.86 7.35 -14.87
CA THR A 333 7.60 7.94 -14.38
C THR A 333 7.68 9.47 -14.30
N ALA A 334 8.84 10.04 -13.97
CA ALA A 334 9.02 11.49 -13.95
C ALA A 334 8.90 12.11 -15.35
N ASP A 335 9.48 11.49 -16.38
CA ASP A 335 9.38 11.93 -17.78
C ASP A 335 7.92 11.86 -18.27
N LEU A 336 7.22 10.77 -17.92
CA LEU A 336 5.82 10.60 -18.28
C LEU A 336 4.91 11.63 -17.60
N ILE A 337 5.09 11.88 -16.31
CA ILE A 337 4.34 12.90 -15.56
C ILE A 337 4.59 14.30 -16.15
N GLU A 338 5.85 14.63 -16.44
CA GLU A 338 6.21 15.92 -17.04
C GLU A 338 5.52 16.12 -18.40
N LYS A 339 5.44 15.08 -19.23
CA LYS A 339 4.73 15.12 -20.51
C LYS A 339 3.25 15.51 -20.35
N TYR A 340 2.56 14.96 -19.33
CA TYR A 340 1.12 15.18 -19.13
C TYR A 340 0.77 16.42 -18.30
N THR A 341 1.68 16.88 -17.45
CA THR A 341 1.42 17.98 -16.52
C THR A 341 2.24 19.24 -16.82
N GLY A 342 3.25 19.13 -17.69
CA GLY A 342 4.22 20.21 -17.95
C GLY A 342 5.18 20.45 -16.78
N LYS A 343 5.13 19.62 -15.73
CA LYS A 343 5.98 19.76 -14.53
C LYS A 343 6.56 18.41 -14.12
N ARG A 344 7.90 18.37 -14.02
CA ARG A 344 8.60 17.21 -13.47
C ARG A 344 8.39 17.11 -11.96
N PRO A 345 8.04 15.94 -11.40
CA PRO A 345 7.95 15.78 -9.95
C PRO A 345 9.33 15.91 -9.30
N ASP A 346 9.40 16.66 -8.19
CA ASP A 346 10.65 16.87 -7.44
C ASP A 346 10.99 15.68 -6.52
N VAL A 347 9.99 14.89 -6.17
CA VAL A 347 10.10 13.76 -5.22
C VAL A 347 9.27 12.58 -5.68
N TYR A 348 9.66 11.40 -5.24
CA TYR A 348 8.84 10.19 -5.33
C TYR A 348 8.52 9.65 -3.93
N ILE A 349 7.50 8.82 -3.84
CA ILE A 349 7.11 8.15 -2.60
C ILE A 349 7.42 6.66 -2.76
N PRO A 350 8.30 6.08 -1.95
CA PRO A 350 8.54 4.64 -1.97
C PRO A 350 7.27 3.85 -1.67
N MET A 351 7.02 2.80 -2.44
CA MET A 351 5.92 1.89 -2.20
C MET A 351 6.37 0.82 -1.21
N ILE A 352 6.07 1.04 0.06
CA ILE A 352 6.52 0.18 1.16
C ILE A 352 5.50 -0.87 1.58
N ARG A 353 4.32 -0.87 0.94
CA ARG A 353 3.26 -1.84 1.18
C ARG A 353 3.26 -2.89 0.10
N GLY A 354 3.05 -4.13 0.50
CA GLY A 354 2.83 -5.25 -0.39
C GLY A 354 1.39 -5.33 -0.90
N ALA A 355 0.97 -6.53 -1.28
CA ALA A 355 -0.35 -6.88 -1.77
C ALA A 355 -0.73 -6.15 -3.07
N ASP A 356 -1.90 -5.54 -3.15
CA ASP A 356 -2.42 -4.89 -4.36
C ASP A 356 -1.55 -3.77 -4.94
N GLN A 357 -0.54 -3.32 -4.22
CA GLN A 357 0.40 -2.30 -4.69
C GLN A 357 1.73 -2.89 -5.18
N SER A 358 2.13 -4.08 -4.70
CA SER A 358 3.38 -4.72 -5.10
C SER A 358 3.47 -6.18 -4.65
N PHE A 359 3.80 -7.06 -5.56
CA PHE A 359 4.03 -8.48 -5.27
C PHE A 359 5.53 -8.78 -5.21
N TRP A 360 6.21 -8.26 -4.18
CA TRP A 360 7.67 -8.41 -4.03
C TRP A 360 8.13 -9.86 -3.96
N GLY A 361 7.32 -10.75 -3.35
CA GLY A 361 7.63 -12.17 -3.32
C GLY A 361 7.66 -12.83 -4.70
N ALA A 362 6.89 -12.32 -5.65
CA ALA A 362 6.92 -12.76 -7.04
C ALA A 362 8.08 -12.17 -7.85
N TYR A 363 8.97 -11.38 -7.23
CA TYR A 363 10.11 -10.72 -7.87
C TYR A 363 9.71 -9.85 -9.07
N VAL A 364 8.60 -9.13 -8.93
CA VAL A 364 8.18 -8.16 -9.95
C VAL A 364 9.19 -7.01 -9.97
N PRO A 365 9.90 -6.78 -11.08
CA PRO A 365 11.05 -5.87 -11.10
C PRO A 365 10.69 -4.39 -11.15
N ILE A 366 9.44 -4.04 -11.48
CA ILE A 366 8.95 -2.67 -11.43
C ILE A 366 7.49 -2.65 -10.96
N THR A 367 7.21 -1.80 -10.01
CA THR A 367 5.85 -1.55 -9.54
C THR A 367 5.59 -0.06 -9.53
N ILE A 368 4.49 0.38 -10.13
CA ILE A 368 4.15 1.78 -10.28
C ILE A 368 2.70 2.02 -9.83
N MET A 369 2.52 3.07 -9.04
CA MET A 369 1.24 3.67 -8.73
C MET A 369 1.40 5.18 -8.84
N LEU A 370 0.66 5.82 -9.71
CA LEU A 370 0.63 7.28 -9.74
C LEU A 370 -0.31 7.78 -8.63
N LYS A 371 0.18 8.71 -7.82
CA LYS A 371 -0.57 9.28 -6.72
C LYS A 371 -1.09 10.66 -7.12
N TYR A 372 -2.38 10.84 -7.05
CA TYR A 372 -3.07 12.04 -7.49
C TYR A 372 -3.40 12.92 -6.28
N GLU A 373 -2.97 14.16 -6.31
CA GLU A 373 -3.05 15.04 -5.14
C GLU A 373 -3.45 16.46 -5.53
N PRO A 374 -4.17 17.18 -4.64
CA PRO A 374 -4.30 18.63 -4.77
C PRO A 374 -2.93 19.32 -4.69
N LEU A 375 -2.80 20.46 -5.32
CA LEU A 375 -1.63 21.31 -5.14
C LEU A 375 -1.42 21.63 -3.64
N PRO A 376 -0.17 21.75 -3.16
CA PRO A 376 0.13 21.95 -1.74
C PRO A 376 -0.64 23.09 -1.07
N GLU A 377 -0.83 24.19 -1.77
CA GLU A 377 -1.57 25.38 -1.29
C GLU A 377 -3.08 25.15 -1.20
N LYS A 378 -3.62 24.12 -1.86
CA LYS A 378 -5.04 23.75 -1.84
C LYS A 378 -5.35 22.64 -0.84
N ARG A 379 -4.34 22.06 -0.19
CA ARG A 379 -4.53 20.96 0.76
C ARG A 379 -5.12 21.44 2.08
N LEU A 380 -6.06 20.69 2.61
CA LEU A 380 -6.58 20.89 3.97
C LEU A 380 -5.68 20.17 4.99
N SER A 381 -4.56 20.81 5.37
CA SER A 381 -3.56 20.25 6.29
C SER A 381 -3.12 18.84 5.87
N ASP A 382 -2.85 17.93 6.79
CA ASP A 382 -2.39 16.55 6.53
C ASP A 382 -3.47 15.67 5.84
N CYS A 383 -4.16 16.25 4.84
CA CYS A 383 -5.16 15.56 4.03
C CYS A 383 -4.53 14.41 3.24
N PRO A 384 -5.18 13.25 3.18
CA PRO A 384 -4.74 12.14 2.35
C PRO A 384 -4.81 12.45 0.85
N SER A 385 -4.27 11.56 0.04
CA SER A 385 -4.37 11.62 -1.42
C SER A 385 -5.81 11.73 -1.91
N GLY A 386 -5.98 12.30 -3.08
CA GLY A 386 -7.28 12.46 -3.71
C GLY A 386 -8.06 13.67 -3.18
N GLY A 387 -8.26 13.78 -1.88
CA GLY A 387 -8.98 14.89 -1.28
C GLY A 387 -9.39 14.64 0.17
N PRO A 388 -9.95 15.65 0.85
CA PRO A 388 -10.34 15.51 2.26
C PRO A 388 -11.53 14.57 2.48
N TRP A 389 -12.26 14.19 1.44
CA TRP A 389 -13.40 13.26 1.48
C TRP A 389 -12.99 11.78 1.49
N TRP A 390 -11.73 11.47 1.17
CA TRP A 390 -11.18 10.12 1.16
C TRP A 390 -11.58 9.32 2.41
N HIS A 391 -12.07 8.09 2.23
CA HIS A 391 -12.56 7.20 3.30
C HIS A 391 -13.66 7.80 4.18
N THR A 392 -14.53 8.66 3.64
CA THR A 392 -15.67 9.25 4.35
C THR A 392 -16.94 9.18 3.52
N PRO A 393 -18.14 9.37 4.12
CA PRO A 393 -19.41 9.43 3.37
C PRO A 393 -19.50 10.59 2.37
N LYS A 394 -18.47 11.46 2.31
CA LYS A 394 -18.43 12.60 1.40
C LYS A 394 -17.71 12.32 0.09
N ASP A 395 -17.22 11.08 -0.11
CA ASP A 395 -16.67 10.64 -1.41
C ASP A 395 -17.79 10.23 -2.37
N THR A 396 -18.47 11.23 -2.90
CA THR A 396 -19.66 11.15 -3.73
C THR A 396 -19.39 11.65 -5.16
N ILE A 397 -20.34 11.47 -6.07
CA ILE A 397 -20.18 11.73 -7.52
C ILE A 397 -19.70 13.17 -7.85
N ASP A 398 -20.00 14.16 -7.00
CA ASP A 398 -19.55 15.54 -7.18
C ASP A 398 -18.04 15.74 -6.95
N LYS A 399 -17.33 14.70 -6.48
CA LYS A 399 -15.87 14.68 -6.32
C LYS A 399 -15.13 14.21 -7.56
N LEU A 400 -15.85 13.67 -8.54
CA LEU A 400 -15.31 13.32 -9.85
C LEU A 400 -15.07 14.57 -10.70
N ASP A 401 -13.94 14.58 -11.43
CA ASP A 401 -13.66 15.51 -12.54
C ASP A 401 -13.35 14.70 -13.80
N GLU A 402 -14.22 14.79 -14.80
CA GLU A 402 -14.10 14.03 -16.04
C GLU A 402 -12.82 14.32 -16.82
N LYS A 403 -12.33 15.57 -16.79
CA LYS A 403 -11.09 15.94 -17.49
C LYS A 403 -9.88 15.30 -16.81
N ILE A 404 -9.88 15.32 -15.47
CA ILE A 404 -8.84 14.67 -14.66
C ILE A 404 -8.91 13.16 -14.87
N MET A 405 -10.10 12.55 -14.85
CA MET A 405 -10.29 11.13 -15.13
C MET A 405 -9.69 10.74 -16.49
N MET A 406 -9.98 11.49 -17.55
CA MET A 406 -9.45 11.21 -18.88
C MET A 406 -7.94 11.43 -18.97
N ARG A 407 -7.38 12.42 -18.26
CA ARG A 407 -5.92 12.59 -18.14
C ARG A 407 -5.30 11.36 -17.47
N ASP A 408 -5.86 10.94 -16.36
CA ASP A 408 -5.36 9.83 -15.56
C ASP A 408 -5.49 8.50 -16.32
N ALA A 409 -6.58 8.31 -17.05
CA ALA A 409 -6.75 7.17 -17.94
C ALA A 409 -5.68 7.16 -19.05
N LYS A 410 -5.41 8.30 -19.70
CA LYS A 410 -4.42 8.37 -20.77
C LYS A 410 -2.99 8.14 -20.30
N ILE A 411 -2.59 8.74 -19.18
CA ILE A 411 -1.22 8.56 -18.68
C ILE A 411 -0.95 7.11 -18.27
N ASN A 412 -1.92 6.45 -17.62
CA ASN A 412 -1.76 5.04 -17.24
C ASN A 412 -1.83 4.09 -18.46
N MET A 413 -2.66 4.37 -19.47
CA MET A 413 -2.68 3.58 -20.71
C MET A 413 -1.37 3.72 -21.47
N GLU A 414 -0.80 4.93 -21.58
CA GLU A 414 0.51 5.12 -22.20
C GLU A 414 1.61 4.36 -21.45
N MET A 415 1.57 4.40 -20.11
CA MET A 415 2.51 3.64 -19.29
C MET A 415 2.39 2.13 -19.53
N LEU A 416 1.17 1.60 -19.61
CA LEU A 416 0.94 0.19 -19.94
C LEU A 416 1.47 -0.17 -21.33
N ASP A 417 1.25 0.70 -22.34
CA ASP A 417 1.78 0.49 -23.69
C ASP A 417 3.30 0.54 -23.72
N ASP A 418 3.91 1.49 -23.03
CA ASP A 418 5.37 1.56 -22.91
C ASP A 418 5.95 0.27 -22.34
N ILE A 419 5.42 -0.22 -21.23
CA ILE A 419 5.93 -1.41 -20.55
C ILE A 419 5.67 -2.68 -21.36
N GLN A 420 4.44 -2.86 -21.91
CA GLN A 420 4.11 -4.07 -22.66
C GLN A 420 4.87 -4.17 -23.98
N SER A 421 5.19 -3.04 -24.65
CA SER A 421 5.83 -3.03 -25.97
C SER A 421 7.36 -2.93 -25.93
N ALA A 422 7.93 -2.45 -24.83
CA ALA A 422 9.38 -2.23 -24.70
C ALA A 422 10.20 -3.49 -24.99
N LYS A 423 11.40 -3.33 -25.53
CA LYS A 423 12.39 -4.42 -25.60
C LYS A 423 12.82 -4.85 -24.20
N MET A 424 13.22 -3.90 -23.39
CA MET A 424 13.44 -4.01 -21.94
C MET A 424 12.51 -3.04 -21.22
N ILE A 425 11.83 -3.49 -20.18
CA ILE A 425 10.94 -2.64 -19.39
C ILE A 425 11.76 -1.48 -18.76
N PRO A 426 11.12 -0.30 -18.52
CA PRO A 426 11.84 0.94 -18.21
C PRO A 426 12.36 1.00 -16.76
N VAL A 427 13.26 0.07 -16.42
CA VAL A 427 13.99 0.02 -15.14
C VAL A 427 15.32 0.75 -15.26
N ASN A 428 15.57 1.73 -14.40
CA ASN A 428 16.86 2.43 -14.35
C ASN A 428 17.75 1.83 -13.25
N ILE A 429 18.54 0.80 -13.61
CA ILE A 429 19.41 0.08 -12.68
C ILE A 429 20.43 1.01 -12.00
N PRO A 430 21.17 1.90 -12.69
CA PRO A 430 22.11 2.82 -12.04
C PRO A 430 21.47 3.70 -10.96
N VAL A 431 20.33 4.35 -11.26
CA VAL A 431 19.61 5.21 -10.30
C VAL A 431 19.11 4.38 -9.11
N PHE A 432 18.63 3.17 -9.36
CA PHE A 432 18.18 2.26 -8.31
C PHE A 432 19.32 1.86 -7.37
N LEU A 433 20.48 1.50 -7.90
CA LEU A 433 21.64 1.12 -7.10
C LEU A 433 22.20 2.30 -6.29
N GLU A 434 22.19 3.51 -6.84
CA GLU A 434 22.62 4.72 -6.12
C GLU A 434 21.70 5.02 -4.91
N ASP A 435 20.38 4.95 -5.09
CA ASP A 435 19.40 5.13 -4.02
C ASP A 435 19.59 4.08 -2.92
N LEU A 436 19.69 2.80 -3.30
CA LEU A 436 19.90 1.72 -2.34
C LEU A 436 21.24 1.85 -1.59
N ASP A 437 22.30 2.29 -2.26
CA ASP A 437 23.60 2.57 -1.64
C ASP A 437 23.47 3.63 -0.55
N GLY A 438 22.79 4.73 -0.84
CA GLY A 438 22.50 5.79 0.13
C GLY A 438 21.67 5.30 1.31
N ARG A 439 20.64 4.51 1.06
CA ARG A 439 19.78 3.91 2.10
C ARG A 439 20.54 2.92 2.96
N LEU A 440 21.36 2.06 2.38
CA LEU A 440 22.17 1.10 3.11
C LEU A 440 23.19 1.82 3.99
N LYS A 441 23.95 2.77 3.45
CA LYS A 441 24.90 3.60 4.21
C LYS A 441 24.22 4.30 5.41
N LYS A 442 23.06 4.91 5.20
CA LYS A 442 22.26 5.52 6.26
C LYS A 442 21.80 4.51 7.32
N THR A 443 21.50 3.28 6.90
CA THR A 443 21.12 2.21 7.82
C THR A 443 22.30 1.76 8.66
N LEU A 444 23.45 1.54 8.05
CA LEU A 444 24.66 1.04 8.73
C LEU A 444 25.34 2.09 9.62
N SER A 445 25.32 3.38 9.23
CA SER A 445 25.98 4.46 9.97
C SER A 445 25.47 4.69 11.39
N GLY A 446 24.30 4.18 11.74
CA GLY A 446 23.75 4.30 13.10
C GLY A 446 23.99 3.07 13.98
N LEU A 447 24.72 2.08 13.49
CA LEU A 447 25.08 0.88 14.26
C LEU A 447 26.31 1.13 15.12
N ALA A 448 26.34 0.52 16.32
CA ALA A 448 27.52 0.54 17.15
C ALA A 448 28.65 -0.33 16.55
N PRO A 449 29.92 -0.05 16.86
CA PRO A 449 31.07 -0.75 16.28
C PRO A 449 31.07 -2.28 16.47
N GLU A 450 30.37 -2.79 17.48
CA GLU A 450 30.23 -4.22 17.73
C GLU A 450 29.40 -4.94 16.65
N PHE A 451 28.60 -4.21 15.89
CA PHE A 451 27.87 -4.74 14.73
C PHE A 451 28.73 -4.59 13.46
N ASP A 452 29.64 -5.54 13.25
CA ASP A 452 30.59 -5.52 12.13
C ASP A 452 29.89 -5.55 10.77
N THR A 453 29.99 -4.44 10.02
CA THR A 453 29.35 -4.24 8.71
C THR A 453 30.26 -4.53 7.52
N THR A 454 31.51 -4.96 7.75
CA THR A 454 32.53 -5.13 6.72
C THR A 454 32.08 -6.06 5.58
N GLU A 455 31.52 -7.21 5.93
CA GLU A 455 31.03 -8.18 4.95
C GLU A 455 29.84 -7.63 4.15
N ILE A 456 28.91 -6.95 4.80
CA ILE A 456 27.77 -6.32 4.10
C ILE A 456 28.25 -5.33 3.05
N CYS A 457 29.19 -4.44 3.43
CA CYS A 457 29.74 -3.45 2.51
C CYS A 457 30.49 -4.11 1.32
N ALA A 458 31.26 -5.16 1.60
CA ALA A 458 31.99 -5.88 0.56
C ALA A 458 31.03 -6.58 -0.43
N GLU A 459 30.01 -7.29 0.06
CA GLU A 459 29.03 -7.95 -0.82
C GLU A 459 28.19 -6.94 -1.60
N TRP A 460 27.79 -5.84 -0.97
CA TRP A 460 27.07 -4.78 -1.65
C TRP A 460 27.85 -4.17 -2.82
N ASN A 461 29.14 -3.87 -2.61
CA ASN A 461 29.98 -3.32 -3.67
C ASN A 461 30.14 -4.30 -4.83
N ARG A 462 30.37 -5.60 -4.56
CA ARG A 462 30.40 -6.64 -5.60
C ARG A 462 29.08 -6.73 -6.37
N THR A 463 27.95 -6.65 -5.67
CA THR A 463 26.63 -6.69 -6.28
C THR A 463 26.40 -5.49 -7.20
N LYS A 464 26.79 -4.28 -6.78
CA LYS A 464 26.70 -3.09 -7.65
C LYS A 464 27.50 -3.27 -8.93
N GLU A 465 28.78 -3.64 -8.82
CA GLU A 465 29.64 -3.87 -10.00
C GLU A 465 29.08 -4.94 -10.94
N ALA A 466 28.55 -6.04 -10.40
CA ALA A 466 27.96 -7.12 -11.19
C ALA A 466 26.71 -6.65 -11.94
N LEU A 467 25.82 -5.91 -11.26
CA LEU A 467 24.58 -5.40 -11.87
C LEU A 467 24.83 -4.30 -12.89
N GLU A 468 25.78 -3.39 -12.65
CA GLU A 468 26.16 -2.34 -13.61
C GLU A 468 26.69 -2.98 -14.91
N LYS A 469 27.62 -3.94 -14.82
CA LYS A 469 28.13 -4.68 -15.97
C LYS A 469 27.07 -5.49 -16.72
N ALA A 470 26.12 -6.07 -15.97
CA ALA A 470 25.02 -6.83 -16.57
C ALA A 470 24.00 -5.91 -17.23
N ALA A 471 23.72 -4.73 -16.66
CA ALA A 471 22.80 -3.74 -17.23
C ALA A 471 23.23 -3.28 -18.63
N GLU A 472 24.55 -3.08 -18.88
CA GLU A 472 25.08 -2.74 -20.20
C GLU A 472 24.76 -3.79 -21.26
N ARG A 473 24.64 -5.06 -20.88
CA ARG A 473 24.33 -6.19 -21.77
C ARG A 473 22.84 -6.44 -21.90
N ALA A 474 22.05 -6.07 -20.87
CA ALA A 474 20.62 -6.40 -20.75
C ALA A 474 19.79 -5.91 -21.94
N GLU A 475 20.11 -4.75 -22.51
CA GLU A 475 19.43 -4.22 -23.69
C GLU A 475 19.60 -5.09 -24.93
N SER A 476 20.69 -5.89 -25.02
CA SER A 476 20.95 -6.80 -26.11
C SER A 476 20.42 -8.22 -25.89
N MET A 477 19.97 -8.54 -24.66
CA MET A 477 19.48 -9.87 -24.31
C MET A 477 18.18 -10.19 -25.03
N GLU A 478 17.99 -11.46 -25.36
CA GLU A 478 16.74 -11.99 -25.90
C GLU A 478 15.63 -12.00 -24.82
N ASP A 479 15.99 -12.35 -23.60
CA ASP A 479 15.09 -12.39 -22.43
C ASP A 479 15.55 -11.45 -21.29
N SER A 480 15.38 -10.15 -21.51
CA SER A 480 15.66 -9.15 -20.48
C SER A 480 14.66 -9.19 -19.29
N ASP A 481 13.48 -9.77 -19.49
CA ASP A 481 12.47 -9.87 -18.44
C ASP A 481 12.91 -10.80 -17.31
N LEU A 482 13.46 -11.98 -17.67
CA LEU A 482 14.00 -12.92 -16.68
C LEU A 482 15.18 -12.30 -15.92
N PHE A 483 16.08 -11.62 -16.63
CA PHE A 483 17.19 -10.92 -15.98
C PHE A 483 16.71 -9.93 -14.93
N LEU A 484 15.75 -9.06 -15.27
CA LEU A 484 15.25 -8.06 -14.35
C LEU A 484 14.53 -8.69 -13.13
N LYS A 485 13.80 -9.78 -13.35
CA LYS A 485 13.14 -10.51 -12.25
C LYS A 485 14.16 -11.12 -11.28
N GLU A 486 15.18 -11.81 -11.79
CA GLU A 486 16.16 -12.52 -10.96
C GLU A 486 17.20 -11.59 -10.30
N THR A 487 17.27 -10.35 -10.74
CA THR A 487 18.18 -9.34 -10.19
C THR A 487 17.42 -8.22 -9.48
N VAL A 488 16.81 -7.29 -10.19
CA VAL A 488 16.12 -6.13 -9.62
C VAL A 488 14.92 -6.56 -8.76
N GLY A 489 14.07 -7.44 -9.26
CA GLY A 489 12.91 -7.94 -8.50
C GLY A 489 13.32 -8.68 -7.23
N LYS A 490 14.35 -9.51 -7.29
CA LYS A 490 14.91 -10.17 -6.11
C LYS A 490 15.53 -9.18 -5.12
N LEU A 491 16.22 -8.14 -5.61
CA LEU A 491 16.77 -7.09 -4.76
C LEU A 491 15.69 -6.29 -4.06
N LEU A 492 14.59 -5.97 -4.74
CA LEU A 492 13.40 -5.34 -4.12
C LEU A 492 12.83 -6.21 -2.99
N HIS A 493 12.71 -7.52 -3.21
CA HIS A 493 12.27 -8.44 -2.16
C HIS A 493 13.24 -8.42 -0.95
N ILE A 494 14.55 -8.48 -1.17
CA ILE A 494 15.56 -8.40 -0.10
C ILE A 494 15.45 -7.09 0.69
N VAL A 495 15.19 -5.98 0.00
CA VAL A 495 15.08 -4.65 0.62
C VAL A 495 13.82 -4.52 1.47
N TYR A 496 12.69 -5.07 1.03
CA TYR A 496 11.39 -4.82 1.64
C TYR A 496 10.82 -5.99 2.46
N CYS A 497 11.32 -7.22 2.29
CA CYS A 497 10.78 -8.40 2.95
C CYS A 497 11.82 -9.11 3.82
N ARG A 498 11.37 -9.60 4.98
CA ARG A 498 12.16 -10.45 5.89
C ARG A 498 11.92 -11.93 5.66
N LYS A 499 10.69 -12.29 5.32
CA LYS A 499 10.27 -13.67 5.11
C LYS A 499 10.70 -14.19 3.73
N ALA A 500 10.53 -15.47 3.51
CA ALA A 500 10.75 -16.10 2.21
C ALA A 500 9.79 -15.54 1.15
N PRO A 501 10.11 -15.66 -0.16
CA PRO A 501 9.30 -15.05 -1.23
C PRO A 501 7.83 -15.47 -1.27
N TYR A 502 7.50 -16.64 -0.77
CA TYR A 502 6.14 -17.20 -0.69
C TYR A 502 5.47 -17.01 0.68
N LEU A 503 6.03 -16.17 1.52
CA LEU A 503 5.49 -15.78 2.83
C LEU A 503 5.41 -14.27 2.92
N HIS A 504 4.47 -13.77 3.70
CA HIS A 504 4.23 -12.34 3.85
C HIS A 504 4.68 -11.82 5.21
N ASP A 505 5.24 -10.59 5.24
CA ASP A 505 5.55 -9.90 6.47
C ASP A 505 4.27 -9.29 7.08
N TYR A 506 4.21 -9.18 8.41
CA TYR A 506 3.00 -8.74 9.13
C TYR A 506 2.62 -7.27 8.91
N GLY A 507 3.49 -6.46 8.36
CA GLY A 507 3.26 -5.02 8.17
C GLY A 507 4.39 -4.30 7.45
N ASP A 508 4.31 -2.97 7.44
CA ASP A 508 5.26 -2.08 6.78
C ASP A 508 6.65 -2.08 7.45
N GLY A 509 7.70 -1.90 6.64
CA GLY A 509 9.05 -1.58 7.15
C GLY A 509 9.83 -2.75 7.73
N PHE A 510 9.44 -3.98 7.45
CA PHE A 510 10.12 -5.18 7.92
C PHE A 510 11.25 -5.71 7.03
N GLY A 511 11.57 -5.04 5.93
CA GLY A 511 12.66 -5.42 5.06
C GLY A 511 14.00 -5.58 5.79
N ILE A 512 14.95 -6.23 5.15
CA ILE A 512 16.27 -6.52 5.75
C ILE A 512 16.96 -5.23 6.18
N PHE A 513 16.90 -4.17 5.37
CA PHE A 513 17.46 -2.88 5.72
C PHE A 513 16.77 -2.30 6.98
N GLY A 514 15.44 -2.38 7.07
CA GLY A 514 14.70 -1.95 8.25
C GLY A 514 15.01 -2.80 9.49
N ALA A 515 15.16 -4.12 9.32
CA ALA A 515 15.49 -5.05 10.41
C ALA A 515 16.89 -4.77 10.99
N ILE A 516 17.89 -4.56 10.15
CA ILE A 516 19.24 -4.15 10.58
C ILE A 516 19.17 -2.79 11.29
N GLY A 517 18.39 -1.85 10.78
CA GLY A 517 18.17 -0.53 11.38
C GLY A 517 17.59 -0.56 12.80
N ARG A 518 16.90 -1.64 13.19
CA ARG A 518 16.41 -1.81 14.58
C ARG A 518 17.52 -1.93 15.60
N CYS A 519 18.74 -2.28 15.17
CA CYS A 519 19.93 -2.35 16.04
C CYS A 519 20.61 -0.98 16.23
N LYS A 520 20.11 0.10 15.59
CA LYS A 520 20.68 1.44 15.74
C LYS A 520 20.59 1.93 17.17
N GLY A 521 21.69 2.55 17.64
CA GLY A 521 21.80 3.11 18.99
C GLY A 521 21.80 2.07 20.11
N ILE A 522 21.83 0.78 19.81
CA ILE A 522 21.94 -0.29 20.79
C ILE A 522 23.44 -0.54 21.05
N THR A 523 23.86 -0.34 22.30
CA THR A 523 25.22 -0.65 22.76
C THR A 523 25.15 -1.46 24.05
N LYS A 524 26.24 -2.11 24.40
CA LYS A 524 26.33 -2.87 25.64
C LYS A 524 26.17 -2.00 26.88
N GLU A 525 26.57 -0.72 26.81
CA GLU A 525 26.53 0.23 27.91
C GLU A 525 25.16 0.87 28.13
N ASN A 526 24.37 1.07 27.06
CA ASN A 526 23.12 1.82 27.14
C ASN A 526 21.85 0.96 27.06
N THR A 527 22.01 -0.37 26.96
CA THR A 527 20.89 -1.28 26.70
C THR A 527 20.89 -2.42 27.72
N PRO A 528 19.73 -2.85 28.25
CA PRO A 528 19.63 -4.06 29.06
C PRO A 528 20.26 -5.26 28.35
N LEU A 529 20.96 -6.12 29.10
CA LEU A 529 21.79 -7.19 28.56
C LEU A 529 20.98 -8.16 27.67
N ASP A 530 19.77 -8.50 28.06
CA ASP A 530 18.87 -9.37 27.32
C ASP A 530 18.48 -8.75 25.95
N VAL A 531 18.14 -7.47 25.92
CA VAL A 531 17.82 -6.73 24.69
C VAL A 531 19.05 -6.60 23.79
N TYR A 532 20.23 -6.34 24.36
CA TYR A 532 21.50 -6.28 23.62
C TYR A 532 21.83 -7.63 22.96
N VAL A 533 21.68 -8.73 23.68
CA VAL A 533 21.93 -10.08 23.17
C VAL A 533 20.92 -10.45 22.06
N MET A 534 19.64 -10.11 22.25
CA MET A 534 18.62 -10.31 21.22
C MET A 534 18.90 -9.49 19.96
N ALA A 535 19.33 -8.23 20.11
CA ALA A 535 19.72 -7.39 18.97
C ALA A 535 20.92 -7.97 18.21
N GLY A 536 21.92 -8.50 18.93
CA GLY A 536 23.06 -9.21 18.31
C GLY A 536 22.63 -10.43 17.50
N SER A 537 21.71 -11.22 18.02
CA SER A 537 21.15 -12.39 17.33
C SER A 537 20.36 -11.98 16.07
N GLU A 538 19.51 -10.96 16.17
CA GLU A 538 18.77 -10.39 15.04
C GLU A 538 19.75 -9.89 13.97
N TYR A 539 20.74 -9.10 14.35
CA TYR A 539 21.74 -8.56 13.43
C TYR A 539 22.47 -9.66 12.65
N LEU A 540 22.98 -10.68 13.32
CA LEU A 540 23.72 -11.78 12.68
C LEU A 540 22.85 -12.51 11.65
N ARG A 541 21.60 -12.82 11.99
CA ARG A 541 20.67 -13.50 11.08
C ARG A 541 20.34 -12.64 9.87
N MET A 542 20.10 -11.35 10.06
CA MET A 542 19.78 -10.42 8.96
C MET A 542 21.01 -10.13 8.10
N LYS A 543 22.19 -10.00 8.69
CA LYS A 543 23.47 -9.90 7.96
C LYS A 543 23.67 -11.11 7.04
N ASN A 544 23.54 -12.32 7.57
CA ASN A 544 23.73 -13.54 6.80
C ASN A 544 22.71 -13.62 5.63
N ARG A 545 21.45 -13.32 5.90
CA ARG A 545 20.41 -13.33 4.86
C ARG A 545 20.69 -12.29 3.76
N LEU A 546 21.09 -11.07 4.14
CA LEU A 546 21.43 -10.02 3.17
C LEU A 546 22.64 -10.44 2.32
N CYS A 547 23.74 -10.86 2.94
CA CYS A 547 24.94 -11.27 2.22
C CYS A 547 24.69 -12.46 1.27
N MET A 548 23.93 -13.47 1.72
CA MET A 548 23.58 -14.61 0.85
C MET A 548 22.70 -14.18 -0.32
N GLY A 549 21.66 -13.37 -0.08
CA GLY A 549 20.81 -12.86 -1.14
C GLY A 549 21.58 -12.00 -2.17
N LEU A 550 22.53 -11.19 -1.73
CA LEU A 550 23.40 -10.41 -2.61
C LEU A 550 24.32 -11.32 -3.46
N ARG A 551 24.89 -12.38 -2.90
CA ARG A 551 25.70 -13.37 -3.66
C ARG A 551 24.86 -14.08 -4.73
N GLU A 552 23.65 -14.48 -4.40
CA GLU A 552 22.75 -15.10 -5.39
C GLU A 552 22.41 -14.15 -6.54
N ILE A 553 22.27 -12.83 -6.28
CA ILE A 553 22.09 -11.82 -7.33
C ILE A 553 23.36 -11.69 -8.20
N GLN A 554 24.56 -11.68 -7.59
CA GLN A 554 25.83 -11.65 -8.31
C GLN A 554 25.93 -12.85 -9.27
N GLU A 555 25.65 -14.07 -8.78
CA GLU A 555 25.65 -15.28 -9.61
C GLU A 555 24.67 -15.19 -10.80
N GLN A 556 23.49 -14.61 -10.59
CA GLN A 556 22.53 -14.42 -11.69
C GLN A 556 23.01 -13.37 -12.69
N ALA A 557 23.57 -12.25 -12.22
CA ALA A 557 24.13 -11.21 -13.08
C ALA A 557 25.34 -11.70 -13.93
N GLU A 558 26.09 -12.67 -13.43
CA GLU A 558 27.24 -13.25 -14.15
C GLU A 558 26.84 -14.30 -15.20
N ARG A 559 25.73 -15.04 -14.96
CA ARG A 559 25.23 -16.07 -15.88
C ARG A 559 24.63 -15.51 -17.16
N ILE A 560 24.21 -14.30 -17.12
CA ILE A 560 23.58 -13.57 -18.22
C ILE A 560 24.59 -12.60 -18.83
#